data_bf08be89b4a3af2fef5ca53eda765184
#
_entry.id   bf08be89b4a3af2fef5ca53eda765184
#
_cell.length_a   1.000
_cell.length_b   1.000
_cell.length_c   1.000
_cell.angle_alpha   90.00
_cell.angle_beta   90.00
_cell.angle_gamma   90.00
#
_symmetry.space_group_name_H-M   'P 1'
#
loop_
_entity.id
_entity.type
_entity.pdbx_description
1 polymer ?
#
loop_
_entity_poly.entity_id
_entity_poly.type
_entity_poly.pdbx_seq_one_letter_code
_entity_poly.pdbx_strand_id
1 'polypeptide(L)'
;GSSLVGSEMCIRDRTHTICTWQSLNSLLKRTKTGDGDIDAFIEDVICVMVDEVHQAKAEVLKDLLTGVFSHIPIRWGLTGTIPKSEWEFASLKSSLGEVINKLAAKELQDQGVLAKCHVNVVQTCETADYPNYQSELKFLLEDKSRMKYVANMIQEVSKTGNTLVLTGRISNGNLLQELLPGSEFVQGSMKVVDRKETYNDINEATNSITIATYGVAAVGINIPRIFNLVLLEPGKSFVRVIQSIGRGVRIAKDKDFVQIWDVTSRCKFSRRHLTERKKYYKEAEYPFTIDKVNY
;
A
#
# COMPACT_ATOMS: atom_id res chain seq x y z
N GLY A 1 14.74 -0.90 -35.16
CA GLY A 1 15.27 -1.35 -33.89
C GLY A 1 14.46 -2.50 -33.34
N SER A 2 15.06 -3.69 -33.29
CA SER A 2 14.40 -4.86 -32.72
C SER A 2 14.06 -4.62 -31.25
N SER A 3 12.81 -4.80 -30.89
CA SER A 3 12.35 -4.85 -29.51
C SER A 3 13.09 -5.99 -28.79
N LEU A 4 14.10 -5.65 -27.99
CA LEU A 4 14.91 -6.61 -27.23
C LEU A 4 14.20 -7.16 -25.98
N VAL A 5 12.98 -6.70 -25.69
CA VAL A 5 12.22 -7.17 -24.52
C VAL A 5 10.77 -7.38 -24.92
N GLY A 6 10.45 -8.61 -25.20
CA GLY A 6 9.08 -9.06 -25.50
C GLY A 6 8.18 -9.16 -24.27
N SER A 7 8.16 -8.17 -23.39
CA SER A 7 7.18 -8.07 -22.33
C SER A 7 6.74 -6.63 -22.15
N GLU A 8 5.45 -6.44 -21.95
CA GLU A 8 4.76 -5.16 -21.74
C GLU A 8 5.24 -4.37 -20.51
N MET A 9 6.36 -4.78 -19.89
CA MET A 9 6.85 -4.25 -18.61
C MET A 9 8.13 -3.42 -18.71
N CYS A 10 8.62 -3.12 -19.91
CA CYS A 10 9.71 -2.17 -20.15
C CYS A 10 9.26 -1.11 -21.12
N ILE A 11 9.27 0.15 -20.67
CA ILE A 11 9.03 1.31 -21.52
C ILE A 11 10.38 1.98 -21.73
N ARG A 12 10.92 1.92 -22.95
CA ARG A 12 12.15 2.57 -23.33
C ARG A 12 11.84 3.81 -24.16
N ASP A 13 12.10 4.96 -23.58
CA ASP A 13 12.20 6.24 -24.30
C ASP A 13 13.69 6.48 -24.63
N ARG A 14 13.97 7.52 -25.37
CA ARG A 14 15.35 7.83 -25.83
C ARG A 14 16.33 8.10 -24.69
N THR A 15 15.84 8.57 -23.54
CA THR A 15 16.66 8.98 -22.38
C THR A 15 16.34 8.24 -21.10
N HIS A 16 15.17 7.59 -21.02
CA HIS A 16 14.71 6.92 -19.79
C HIS A 16 14.14 5.54 -20.14
N THR A 17 14.41 4.58 -19.28
CA THR A 17 13.82 3.23 -19.38
C THR A 17 13.17 2.88 -18.05
N ILE A 18 11.91 2.50 -18.07
CA ILE A 18 11.19 1.99 -16.90
C ILE A 18 11.00 0.49 -17.10
N CYS A 19 11.48 -0.30 -16.14
CA CYS A 19 11.37 -1.75 -16.20
C CYS A 19 11.18 -2.34 -14.80
N THR A 20 10.75 -3.60 -14.74
CA THR A 20 10.71 -4.33 -13.48
C THR A 20 12.04 -5.05 -13.25
N TRP A 21 12.42 -5.26 -11.99
CA TRP A 21 13.60 -6.06 -11.66
C TRP A 21 13.46 -7.52 -12.14
N GLN A 22 12.23 -8.05 -12.26
CA GLN A 22 11.97 -9.36 -12.83
C GLN A 22 12.35 -9.44 -14.30
N SER A 23 12.03 -8.40 -15.08
CA SER A 23 12.42 -8.31 -16.48
C SER A 23 13.94 -8.24 -16.63
N LEU A 24 14.61 -7.45 -15.79
CA LEU A 24 16.09 -7.36 -15.78
C LEU A 24 16.73 -8.70 -15.41
N ASN A 25 16.21 -9.39 -14.40
CA ASN A 25 16.70 -10.71 -14.04
C ASN A 25 16.48 -11.76 -15.15
N SER A 26 15.38 -11.67 -15.87
CA SER A 26 15.13 -12.51 -17.04
C SER A 26 16.13 -12.22 -18.16
N LEU A 27 16.42 -10.94 -18.44
CA LEU A 27 17.44 -10.53 -19.40
C LEU A 27 18.83 -11.02 -18.98
N LEU A 28 19.21 -10.86 -17.71
CA LEU A 28 20.49 -11.34 -17.20
C LEU A 28 20.64 -12.85 -17.35
N LYS A 29 19.58 -13.64 -17.10
CA LYS A 29 19.59 -15.08 -17.33
C LYS A 29 19.76 -15.44 -18.79
N ARG A 30 19.08 -14.73 -19.69
CA ARG A 30 19.18 -14.90 -21.14
C ARG A 30 20.57 -14.53 -21.65
N THR A 31 21.18 -13.48 -21.12
CA THR A 31 22.58 -13.11 -21.42
C THR A 31 23.55 -14.26 -21.12
N LYS A 32 23.37 -14.92 -19.98
CA LYS A 32 24.19 -16.08 -19.59
C LYS A 32 24.03 -17.29 -20.50
N THR A 33 22.90 -17.41 -21.21
CA THR A 33 22.64 -18.48 -22.20
C THR A 33 22.91 -18.06 -23.64
N GLY A 34 23.40 -16.82 -23.87
CA GLY A 34 23.69 -16.28 -25.19
C GLY A 34 22.46 -15.79 -25.99
N ASP A 35 21.29 -15.72 -25.35
CA ASP A 35 20.02 -15.29 -25.96
C ASP A 35 19.57 -13.89 -25.51
N GLY A 36 20.48 -13.05 -25.07
CA GLY A 36 20.23 -11.68 -24.64
C GLY A 36 21.55 -10.96 -24.38
N ASP A 37 21.49 -9.65 -24.19
CA ASP A 37 22.65 -8.82 -23.85
C ASP A 37 22.24 -7.73 -22.85
N ILE A 38 22.51 -8.00 -21.57
CA ILE A 38 22.23 -7.03 -20.52
C ILE A 38 23.26 -5.91 -20.53
N ASP A 39 24.50 -6.18 -20.94
CA ASP A 39 25.58 -5.20 -20.96
C ASP A 39 25.28 -4.12 -22.00
N ALA A 40 24.88 -4.51 -23.22
CA ALA A 40 24.40 -3.56 -24.23
C ALA A 40 23.14 -2.80 -23.79
N PHE A 41 22.27 -3.42 -22.96
CA PHE A 41 21.08 -2.74 -22.44
C PHE A 41 21.42 -1.62 -21.46
N ILE A 42 22.52 -1.73 -20.71
CA ILE A 42 22.92 -0.78 -19.67
C ILE A 42 24.14 0.07 -20.04
N GLU A 43 24.70 -0.10 -21.21
CA GLU A 43 25.96 0.56 -21.65
C GLU A 43 25.97 2.09 -21.43
N ASP A 44 24.84 2.76 -21.77
CA ASP A 44 24.67 4.21 -21.64
C ASP A 44 23.97 4.63 -20.33
N VAL A 45 23.74 3.70 -19.41
CA VAL A 45 23.01 4.01 -18.18
C VAL A 45 23.94 4.66 -17.15
N ILE A 46 23.66 5.91 -16.82
CA ILE A 46 24.40 6.69 -15.82
C ILE A 46 23.72 6.75 -14.46
N CYS A 47 22.43 6.40 -14.39
CA CYS A 47 21.65 6.44 -13.16
C CYS A 47 20.65 5.29 -13.09
N VAL A 48 20.59 4.64 -11.94
CA VAL A 48 19.56 3.66 -11.58
C VAL A 48 18.75 4.19 -10.40
N MET A 49 17.43 4.27 -10.58
CA MET A 49 16.48 4.58 -9.50
C MET A 49 15.62 3.37 -9.21
N VAL A 50 15.57 2.95 -7.96
CA VAL A 50 14.76 1.82 -7.52
C VAL A 50 13.62 2.36 -6.63
N ASP A 51 12.39 2.28 -7.14
CA ASP A 51 11.21 2.62 -6.35
C ASP A 51 10.79 1.46 -5.46
N GLU A 52 10.17 1.77 -4.31
CA GLU A 52 9.77 0.82 -3.28
C GLU A 52 10.90 -0.15 -2.88
N VAL A 53 12.09 0.40 -2.71
CA VAL A 53 13.31 -0.37 -2.51
C VAL A 53 13.28 -1.29 -1.27
N HIS A 54 12.38 -1.04 -0.31
CA HIS A 54 12.15 -1.94 0.81
C HIS A 54 11.62 -3.33 0.38
N GLN A 55 11.05 -3.45 -0.83
CA GLN A 55 10.66 -4.74 -1.42
C GLN A 55 11.85 -5.51 -1.98
N ALA A 56 12.99 -4.87 -2.10
CA ALA A 56 14.25 -5.47 -2.56
C ALA A 56 14.89 -6.43 -1.54
N LYS A 57 14.10 -7.11 -0.74
CA LYS A 57 14.51 -8.23 0.13
C LYS A 57 15.08 -9.40 -0.67
N ALA A 58 14.83 -9.41 -1.96
CA ALA A 58 15.30 -10.46 -2.85
C ALA A 58 16.78 -10.26 -3.11
N GLU A 59 17.56 -11.29 -2.85
CA GLU A 59 18.94 -11.44 -3.31
C GLU A 59 19.13 -10.98 -4.74
N VAL A 60 18.11 -11.21 -5.58
CA VAL A 60 18.10 -10.84 -7.01
C VAL A 60 18.32 -9.35 -7.26
N LEU A 61 17.65 -8.43 -6.54
CA LEU A 61 17.87 -7.01 -6.77
C LEU A 61 19.21 -6.56 -6.18
N LYS A 62 19.62 -7.15 -5.06
CA LYS A 62 20.96 -6.95 -4.52
C LYS A 62 22.02 -7.41 -5.52
N ASP A 63 21.86 -8.60 -6.09
CA ASP A 63 22.79 -9.16 -7.10
C ASP A 63 22.84 -8.31 -8.36
N LEU A 64 21.72 -7.75 -8.81
CA LEU A 64 21.69 -6.79 -9.92
C LEU A 64 22.46 -5.51 -9.57
N LEU A 65 22.20 -4.92 -8.39
CA LEU A 65 22.81 -3.64 -7.98
C LEU A 65 24.31 -3.77 -7.65
N THR A 66 24.74 -4.89 -7.07
CA THR A 66 26.15 -5.12 -6.73
C THR A 66 26.92 -5.86 -7.82
N GLY A 67 26.25 -6.46 -8.78
CA GLY A 67 26.78 -7.13 -9.96
C GLY A 67 26.81 -6.23 -11.19
N VAL A 68 25.89 -6.48 -12.12
CA VAL A 68 25.89 -5.82 -13.46
C VAL A 68 25.72 -4.30 -13.39
N PHE A 69 25.04 -3.77 -12.37
CA PHE A 69 24.87 -2.33 -12.16
C PHE A 69 25.96 -1.70 -11.27
N SER A 70 26.96 -2.46 -10.85
CA SER A 70 27.98 -1.97 -9.90
C SER A 70 28.79 -0.80 -10.45
N HIS A 71 28.97 -0.72 -11.78
CA HIS A 71 29.70 0.35 -12.45
C HIS A 71 28.89 1.65 -12.66
N ILE A 72 27.55 1.59 -12.45
CA ILE A 72 26.70 2.77 -12.62
C ILE A 72 26.92 3.74 -11.45
N PRO A 73 27.36 4.99 -11.74
CA PRO A 73 27.83 5.91 -10.70
C PRO A 73 26.71 6.43 -9.80
N ILE A 74 25.48 6.60 -10.32
CA ILE A 74 24.35 7.14 -9.58
C ILE A 74 23.33 6.04 -9.33
N ARG A 75 23.13 5.70 -8.04
CA ARG A 75 22.17 4.67 -7.63
C ARG A 75 21.31 5.21 -6.50
N TRP A 76 20.01 5.39 -6.74
CA TRP A 76 19.06 5.91 -5.79
C TRP A 76 18.02 4.87 -5.42
N GLY A 77 17.76 4.71 -4.13
CA GLY A 77 16.64 3.95 -3.60
C GLY A 77 15.59 4.88 -3.02
N LEU A 78 14.35 4.72 -3.46
CA LEU A 78 13.20 5.46 -2.96
C LEU A 78 12.29 4.52 -2.19
N THR A 79 11.81 4.93 -1.01
CA THR A 79 10.84 4.16 -0.23
C THR A 79 10.10 5.03 0.77
N GLY A 80 8.80 4.82 0.91
CA GLY A 80 8.01 5.39 2.00
C GLY A 80 8.19 4.64 3.33
N THR A 81 8.91 3.51 3.35
CA THR A 81 9.05 2.65 4.53
C THR A 81 10.44 2.04 4.60
N ILE A 82 11.27 2.54 5.50
CA ILE A 82 12.59 1.96 5.76
C ILE A 82 12.42 0.68 6.60
N PRO A 83 13.05 -0.45 6.23
CA PRO A 83 13.02 -1.66 7.06
C PRO A 83 13.53 -1.40 8.47
N LYS A 84 12.82 -1.93 9.48
CA LYS A 84 13.21 -1.80 10.89
C LYS A 84 14.17 -2.89 11.35
N SER A 85 14.33 -3.95 10.59
CA SER A 85 15.29 -5.01 10.83
C SER A 85 16.69 -4.53 10.44
N GLU A 86 17.64 -4.58 11.35
CA GLU A 86 19.04 -4.17 11.10
C GLU A 86 19.65 -4.90 9.90
N TRP A 87 19.35 -6.19 9.77
CA TRP A 87 19.86 -7.01 8.68
C TRP A 87 19.31 -6.57 7.31
N GLU A 88 17.98 -6.34 7.22
CA GLU A 88 17.36 -5.86 5.98
C GLU A 88 17.88 -4.46 5.62
N PHE A 89 18.07 -3.61 6.60
CA PHE A 89 18.60 -2.27 6.39
C PHE A 89 20.08 -2.30 5.98
N ALA A 90 20.91 -3.14 6.60
CA ALA A 90 22.31 -3.34 6.21
C ALA A 90 22.44 -3.87 4.77
N SER A 91 21.53 -4.76 4.34
CA SER A 91 21.48 -5.24 2.96
C SER A 91 21.19 -4.12 1.96
N LEU A 92 20.25 -3.21 2.28
CA LEU A 92 19.99 -2.03 1.43
C LEU A 92 21.17 -1.07 1.38
N LYS A 93 21.81 -0.79 2.53
CA LYS A 93 23.02 0.04 2.60
C LYS A 93 24.16 -0.51 1.73
N SER A 94 24.36 -1.82 1.75
CA SER A 94 25.43 -2.44 0.93
C SER A 94 25.20 -2.30 -0.57
N SER A 95 23.96 -2.13 -1.01
CA SER A 95 23.57 -2.05 -2.42
C SER A 95 23.42 -0.60 -2.93
N LEU A 96 22.96 0.31 -2.09
CA LEU A 96 22.56 1.67 -2.46
C LEU A 96 23.27 2.78 -1.68
N GLY A 97 23.88 2.44 -0.54
CA GLY A 97 24.52 3.41 0.34
C GLY A 97 23.63 3.89 1.49
N GLU A 98 24.04 4.98 2.13
CA GLU A 98 23.36 5.56 3.30
C GLU A 98 22.06 6.27 2.93
N VAL A 99 21.20 6.46 3.93
CA VAL A 99 20.02 7.30 3.79
C VAL A 99 20.46 8.77 3.71
N ILE A 100 20.27 9.37 2.55
CA ILE A 100 20.69 10.76 2.28
C ILE A 100 19.62 11.80 2.62
N ASN A 101 18.34 11.39 2.63
CA ASN A 101 17.24 12.28 2.98
C ASN A 101 16.05 11.51 3.55
N LYS A 102 15.33 12.15 4.47
CA LYS A 102 14.04 11.69 5.01
C LYS A 102 13.06 12.85 4.99
N LEU A 103 11.91 12.64 4.39
CA LEU A 103 10.78 13.56 4.45
C LEU A 103 9.71 12.95 5.35
N ALA A 104 9.39 13.62 6.45
CA ALA A 104 8.31 13.20 7.32
C ALA A 104 6.95 13.49 6.69
N ALA A 105 5.96 12.61 6.90
CA ALA A 105 4.59 12.84 6.42
C ALA A 105 4.04 14.17 6.94
N LYS A 106 4.31 14.52 8.18
CA LYS A 106 3.93 15.78 8.81
C LYS A 106 4.50 16.99 8.07
N GLU A 107 5.76 16.97 7.70
CA GLU A 107 6.41 18.02 6.93
C GLU A 107 5.70 18.25 5.58
N LEU A 108 5.39 17.16 4.87
CA LEU A 108 4.65 17.23 3.61
C LEU A 108 3.19 17.73 3.79
N GLN A 109 2.57 17.42 4.92
CA GLN A 109 1.26 17.98 5.28
C GLN A 109 1.33 19.49 5.57
N ASP A 110 2.36 19.93 6.28
CA ASP A 110 2.56 21.36 6.60
C ASP A 110 2.91 22.18 5.35
N GLN A 111 3.60 21.58 4.39
CA GLN A 111 3.87 22.16 3.06
C GLN A 111 2.65 22.11 2.11
N GLY A 112 1.54 21.48 2.49
CA GLY A 112 0.38 21.32 1.65
C GLY A 112 0.57 20.35 0.48
N VAL A 113 1.54 19.44 0.56
CA VAL A 113 1.76 18.36 -0.44
C VAL A 113 0.89 17.15 -0.15
N LEU A 114 0.63 16.88 1.13
CA LEU A 114 -0.28 15.83 1.60
C LEU A 114 -1.43 16.44 2.39
N ALA A 115 -2.60 15.82 2.30
CA ALA A 115 -3.75 16.16 3.12
C ALA A 115 -3.45 15.86 4.60
N LYS A 116 -3.97 16.67 5.50
CA LYS A 116 -3.99 16.36 6.93
C LYS A 116 -4.88 15.16 7.19
N CYS A 117 -4.64 14.45 8.29
CA CYS A 117 -5.47 13.29 8.63
C CYS A 117 -5.70 13.20 10.14
N HIS A 118 -6.73 12.45 10.50
CA HIS A 118 -6.98 11.97 11.86
C HIS A 118 -7.31 10.48 11.82
N VAL A 119 -6.74 9.70 12.75
CA VAL A 119 -7.01 8.27 12.84
C VAL A 119 -8.01 8.01 13.96
N ASN A 120 -9.20 7.58 13.60
CA ASN A 120 -10.25 7.14 14.52
C ASN A 120 -10.13 5.63 14.71
N VAL A 121 -9.58 5.18 15.82
CA VAL A 121 -9.51 3.75 16.14
C VAL A 121 -10.85 3.33 16.71
N VAL A 122 -11.58 2.49 15.97
CA VAL A 122 -12.86 1.90 16.42
C VAL A 122 -12.59 0.51 16.94
N GLN A 123 -12.58 0.38 18.27
CA GLN A 123 -12.32 -0.89 18.94
C GLN A 123 -13.62 -1.55 19.38
N THR A 124 -14.03 -2.56 18.62
CA THR A 124 -15.26 -3.33 18.85
C THR A 124 -15.20 -4.24 20.09
N CYS A 125 -16.34 -4.74 20.56
CA CYS A 125 -16.49 -5.33 21.91
C CYS A 125 -15.98 -6.77 22.07
N GLU A 126 -15.64 -7.46 20.97
CA GLU A 126 -15.25 -8.87 21.03
C GLU A 126 -13.99 -9.07 21.86
N THR A 127 -14.03 -10.06 22.74
CA THR A 127 -12.95 -10.41 23.69
C THR A 127 -12.56 -11.89 23.60
N ALA A 128 -13.08 -12.62 22.62
CA ALA A 128 -12.80 -14.05 22.45
C ALA A 128 -11.30 -14.33 22.30
N ASP A 129 -10.83 -15.41 22.90
CA ASP A 129 -9.43 -15.86 22.82
C ASP A 129 -9.31 -16.99 21.80
N TYR A 130 -8.36 -16.82 20.88
CA TYR A 130 -8.08 -17.76 19.81
C TYR A 130 -6.62 -18.22 19.87
N PRO A 131 -6.31 -19.43 19.38
CA PRO A 131 -4.95 -19.97 19.42
C PRO A 131 -3.95 -19.20 18.55
N ASN A 132 -4.44 -18.55 17.48
CA ASN A 132 -3.60 -17.78 16.56
C ASN A 132 -4.39 -16.64 15.91
N TYR A 133 -3.66 -15.71 15.31
CA TYR A 133 -4.23 -14.53 14.66
C TYR A 133 -5.17 -14.88 13.50
N GLN A 134 -4.90 -15.92 12.74
CA GLN A 134 -5.73 -16.26 11.57
C GLN A 134 -7.12 -16.74 12.00
N SER A 135 -7.19 -17.48 13.11
CA SER A 135 -8.46 -17.92 13.69
C SER A 135 -9.25 -16.74 14.27
N GLU A 136 -8.58 -15.83 14.99
CA GLU A 136 -9.20 -14.60 15.49
C GLU A 136 -9.72 -13.74 14.33
N LEU A 137 -8.90 -13.52 13.32
CA LEU A 137 -9.27 -12.74 12.14
C LEU A 137 -10.46 -13.37 11.41
N LYS A 138 -10.48 -14.70 11.25
CA LYS A 138 -11.57 -15.42 10.63
C LYS A 138 -12.88 -15.15 11.38
N PHE A 139 -12.89 -15.32 12.71
CA PHE A 139 -14.04 -15.03 13.55
C PHE A 139 -14.53 -13.58 13.37
N LEU A 140 -13.65 -12.60 13.51
CA LEU A 140 -14.01 -11.19 13.41
C LEU A 140 -14.60 -10.79 12.05
N LEU A 141 -14.17 -11.44 10.99
CA LEU A 141 -14.62 -11.16 9.65
C LEU A 141 -15.84 -11.98 9.22
N GLU A 142 -16.19 -13.06 9.94
CA GLU A 142 -17.36 -13.90 9.69
C GLU A 142 -18.53 -13.62 10.67
N ASP A 143 -18.29 -12.90 11.76
CA ASP A 143 -19.35 -12.50 12.71
C ASP A 143 -20.34 -11.53 12.05
N LYS A 144 -21.56 -12.00 11.84
CA LYS A 144 -22.60 -11.25 11.11
C LYS A 144 -23.02 -9.98 11.82
N SER A 145 -23.11 -10.01 13.16
CA SER A 145 -23.49 -8.84 13.96
C SER A 145 -22.44 -7.75 13.84
N ARG A 146 -21.18 -8.13 13.99
CA ARG A 146 -20.04 -7.24 13.81
C ARG A 146 -19.99 -6.65 12.42
N MET A 147 -20.10 -7.50 11.39
CA MET A 147 -20.03 -7.02 9.99
C MET A 147 -21.20 -6.10 9.64
N LYS A 148 -22.39 -6.34 10.20
CA LYS A 148 -23.53 -5.42 10.06
C LYS A 148 -23.26 -4.07 10.74
N TYR A 149 -22.70 -4.08 11.96
CA TYR A 149 -22.27 -2.84 12.63
C TYR A 149 -21.24 -2.07 11.80
N VAL A 150 -20.21 -2.77 11.31
CA VAL A 150 -19.15 -2.16 10.45
C VAL A 150 -19.75 -1.59 9.18
N ALA A 151 -20.67 -2.29 8.53
CA ALA A 151 -21.33 -1.79 7.32
C ALA A 151 -22.15 -0.53 7.62
N ASN A 152 -22.93 -0.52 8.70
CA ASN A 152 -23.69 0.67 9.12
C ASN A 152 -22.75 1.86 9.40
N MET A 153 -21.63 1.64 10.09
CA MET A 153 -20.63 2.66 10.34
C MET A 153 -20.06 3.21 9.01
N ILE A 154 -19.70 2.34 8.07
CA ILE A 154 -19.19 2.75 6.75
C ILE A 154 -20.25 3.57 6.01
N GLN A 155 -21.50 3.20 6.07
CA GLN A 155 -22.59 3.92 5.43
C GLN A 155 -22.78 5.34 6.03
N GLU A 156 -22.69 5.48 7.35
CA GLU A 156 -22.73 6.79 8.00
C GLU A 156 -21.51 7.65 7.62
N VAL A 157 -20.33 7.06 7.66
CA VAL A 157 -19.08 7.74 7.29
C VAL A 157 -19.11 8.20 5.83
N SER A 158 -19.67 7.41 4.92
CA SER A 158 -19.73 7.75 3.49
C SER A 158 -20.58 8.97 3.17
N LYS A 159 -21.47 9.39 4.07
CA LYS A 159 -22.24 10.64 3.91
C LYS A 159 -21.36 11.89 3.94
N THR A 160 -20.13 11.78 4.43
CA THR A 160 -19.17 12.90 4.50
C THR A 160 -18.21 12.95 3.31
N GLY A 161 -18.30 12.02 2.38
CA GLY A 161 -17.48 11.96 1.17
C GLY A 161 -17.11 10.55 0.73
N ASN A 162 -16.46 10.47 -0.42
CA ASN A 162 -16.04 9.19 -0.99
C ASN A 162 -15.20 8.39 0.02
N THR A 163 -15.57 7.13 0.20
CA THR A 163 -15.03 6.24 1.21
C THR A 163 -14.35 5.03 0.57
N LEU A 164 -13.07 4.81 0.88
CA LEU A 164 -12.33 3.61 0.50
C LEU A 164 -12.26 2.66 1.70
N VAL A 165 -12.74 1.45 1.52
CA VAL A 165 -12.72 0.39 2.53
C VAL A 165 -11.68 -0.68 2.14
N LEU A 166 -10.70 -0.92 2.99
CA LEU A 166 -9.67 -1.92 2.77
C LEU A 166 -9.87 -3.13 3.68
N THR A 167 -9.91 -4.30 3.06
CA THR A 167 -10.03 -5.59 3.77
C THR A 167 -8.94 -6.58 3.38
N GLY A 168 -8.71 -7.57 4.25
CA GLY A 168 -7.65 -8.57 4.03
C GLY A 168 -8.04 -9.73 3.11
N ARG A 169 -9.34 -9.96 2.87
CA ARG A 169 -9.86 -11.14 2.16
C ARG A 169 -10.92 -10.77 1.14
N ILE A 170 -10.94 -11.45 0.01
CA ILE A 170 -11.96 -11.28 -1.04
C ILE A 170 -13.35 -11.63 -0.52
N SER A 171 -13.49 -12.72 0.27
CA SER A 171 -14.76 -13.11 0.86
C SER A 171 -15.40 -12.01 1.71
N ASN A 172 -14.59 -11.23 2.42
CA ASN A 172 -15.08 -10.11 3.21
C ASN A 172 -15.45 -8.90 2.35
N GLY A 173 -14.74 -8.70 1.25
CA GLY A 173 -15.12 -7.70 0.25
C GLY A 173 -16.50 -8.00 -0.32
N ASN A 174 -16.78 -9.24 -0.69
CA ASN A 174 -18.09 -9.69 -1.17
C ASN A 174 -19.18 -9.50 -0.10
N LEU A 175 -18.92 -9.92 1.15
CA LEU A 175 -19.87 -9.73 2.25
C LEU A 175 -20.18 -8.25 2.51
N LEU A 176 -19.17 -7.39 2.49
CA LEU A 176 -19.37 -5.95 2.63
C LEU A 176 -20.18 -5.38 1.47
N GLN A 177 -19.93 -5.82 0.23
CA GLN A 177 -20.69 -5.38 -0.93
C GLN A 177 -22.17 -5.78 -0.82
N GLU A 178 -22.48 -6.96 -0.30
CA GLU A 178 -23.85 -7.39 -0.02
C GLU A 178 -24.52 -6.52 1.06
N LEU A 179 -23.78 -6.13 2.10
CA LEU A 179 -24.26 -5.30 3.20
C LEU A 179 -24.33 -3.80 2.87
N LEU A 180 -23.66 -3.36 1.81
CA LEU A 180 -23.55 -1.97 1.37
C LEU A 180 -24.05 -1.83 -0.08
N PRO A 181 -25.36 -1.83 -0.33
CA PRO A 181 -25.92 -1.68 -1.67
C PRO A 181 -25.38 -0.41 -2.36
N GLY A 182 -24.97 -0.53 -3.60
CA GLY A 182 -24.38 0.57 -4.38
C GLY A 182 -22.88 0.77 -4.16
N SER A 183 -22.23 -0.05 -3.34
CA SER A 183 -20.76 -0.07 -3.23
C SER A 183 -20.12 -0.85 -4.37
N GLU A 184 -18.90 -0.45 -4.74
CA GLU A 184 -18.09 -1.16 -5.74
C GLU A 184 -16.97 -1.95 -5.09
N PHE A 185 -16.77 -3.20 -5.51
CA PHE A 185 -15.66 -4.02 -5.04
C PHE A 185 -14.59 -4.22 -6.11
N VAL A 186 -13.44 -3.58 -5.92
CA VAL A 186 -12.28 -3.67 -6.82
C VAL A 186 -11.39 -4.84 -6.40
N GLN A 187 -11.29 -5.84 -7.28
CA GLN A 187 -10.50 -7.05 -7.06
C GLN A 187 -9.23 -7.08 -7.90
N GLY A 188 -8.23 -7.86 -7.46
CA GLY A 188 -6.98 -8.04 -8.20
C GLY A 188 -7.16 -8.74 -9.56
N SER A 189 -8.23 -9.53 -9.74
CA SER A 189 -8.58 -10.19 -10.99
C SER A 189 -9.18 -9.28 -12.07
N MET A 190 -9.61 -8.04 -11.70
CA MET A 190 -10.12 -7.07 -12.69
C MET A 190 -9.02 -6.64 -13.65
N LYS A 191 -9.37 -6.49 -14.93
CA LYS A 191 -8.45 -5.96 -15.94
C LYS A 191 -8.01 -4.53 -15.57
N VAL A 192 -6.80 -4.18 -15.95
CA VAL A 192 -6.23 -2.84 -15.61
C VAL A 192 -7.07 -1.71 -16.22
N VAL A 193 -7.64 -1.91 -17.40
CA VAL A 193 -8.49 -0.91 -18.08
C VAL A 193 -9.76 -0.67 -17.26
N ASP A 194 -10.51 -1.73 -16.95
CA ASP A 194 -11.76 -1.66 -16.19
C ASP A 194 -11.54 -1.01 -14.83
N ARG A 195 -10.41 -1.31 -14.20
CA ARG A 195 -10.02 -0.72 -12.90
C ARG A 195 -9.74 0.78 -12.99
N LYS A 196 -9.15 1.24 -14.10
CA LYS A 196 -8.92 2.69 -14.32
C LYS A 196 -10.23 3.44 -14.56
N GLU A 197 -11.16 2.86 -15.29
CA GLU A 197 -12.50 3.43 -15.49
C GLU A 197 -13.21 3.57 -14.15
N THR A 198 -13.27 2.50 -13.36
CA THR A 198 -13.84 2.54 -12.00
C THR A 198 -13.20 3.64 -11.13
N TYR A 199 -11.88 3.83 -11.18
CA TYR A 199 -11.23 4.89 -10.40
C TYR A 199 -11.59 6.30 -10.87
N ASN A 200 -11.79 6.51 -12.16
CA ASN A 200 -12.25 7.79 -12.71
C ASN A 200 -13.70 8.08 -12.27
N ASP A 201 -14.58 7.10 -12.36
CA ASP A 201 -15.97 7.23 -11.93
C ASP A 201 -16.08 7.60 -10.45
N ILE A 202 -15.26 6.95 -9.60
CA ILE A 202 -15.18 7.25 -8.16
C ILE A 202 -14.66 8.67 -7.90
N ASN A 203 -13.69 9.15 -8.67
CA ASN A 203 -13.18 10.51 -8.52
C ASN A 203 -14.23 11.59 -8.87
N GLU A 204 -15.14 11.29 -9.77
CA GLU A 204 -16.25 12.19 -10.15
C GLU A 204 -17.46 12.03 -9.23
N ALA A 205 -17.60 10.88 -8.59
CA ALA A 205 -18.71 10.58 -7.69
C ALA A 205 -18.67 11.41 -6.40
N THR A 206 -19.82 11.45 -5.73
CA THR A 206 -19.98 12.03 -4.39
C THR A 206 -20.55 10.97 -3.45
N ASN A 207 -19.92 10.81 -2.28
CA ASN A 207 -20.34 9.87 -1.24
C ASN A 207 -20.33 8.38 -1.69
N SER A 208 -19.49 8.02 -2.66
CA SER A 208 -19.33 6.64 -3.11
C SER A 208 -18.58 5.79 -2.09
N ILE A 209 -18.92 4.49 -2.06
CA ILE A 209 -18.21 3.49 -1.25
C ILE A 209 -17.48 2.54 -2.19
N THR A 210 -16.17 2.51 -2.07
CA THR A 210 -15.31 1.55 -2.80
C THR A 210 -14.68 0.59 -1.82
N ILE A 211 -14.82 -0.69 -2.07
CA ILE A 211 -14.20 -1.75 -1.29
C ILE A 211 -13.02 -2.29 -2.09
N ALA A 212 -11.89 -2.56 -1.44
CA ALA A 212 -10.75 -3.20 -2.08
C ALA A 212 -9.98 -4.07 -1.09
N THR A 213 -9.16 -4.98 -1.60
CA THR A 213 -8.22 -5.71 -0.74
C THR A 213 -6.95 -4.88 -0.51
N TYR A 214 -6.27 -5.10 0.63
CA TYR A 214 -4.97 -4.47 0.89
C TYR A 214 -3.95 -4.73 -0.23
N GLY A 215 -4.01 -5.90 -0.87
CA GLY A 215 -3.14 -6.22 -2.00
C GLY A 215 -3.38 -5.32 -3.21
N VAL A 216 -4.63 -5.04 -3.53
CA VAL A 216 -5.00 -4.11 -4.62
C VAL A 216 -4.57 -2.69 -4.28
N ALA A 217 -4.78 -2.26 -3.05
CA ALA A 217 -4.36 -0.94 -2.58
C ALA A 217 -2.83 -0.76 -2.67
N ALA A 218 -2.06 -1.79 -2.35
CA ALA A 218 -0.60 -1.74 -2.41
C ALA A 218 -0.08 -1.53 -3.85
N VAL A 219 -0.75 -2.05 -4.87
CA VAL A 219 -0.28 -2.04 -6.28
C VAL A 219 -0.74 -0.80 -7.06
N GLY A 220 -1.53 0.11 -6.49
CA GLY A 220 -1.79 1.37 -7.15
C GLY A 220 -3.24 1.83 -7.27
N ILE A 221 -3.99 1.88 -6.18
CA ILE A 221 -5.21 2.71 -6.15
C ILE A 221 -4.79 4.18 -6.28
N ASN A 222 -5.29 4.85 -7.31
CA ASN A 222 -5.08 6.29 -7.51
C ASN A 222 -6.43 7.02 -7.51
N ILE A 223 -6.99 7.24 -6.34
CA ILE A 223 -8.23 7.98 -6.13
C ILE A 223 -7.92 9.15 -5.19
N PRO A 224 -7.59 10.35 -5.70
CA PRO A 224 -7.27 11.51 -4.85
C PRO A 224 -8.45 11.95 -3.96
N ARG A 225 -9.70 11.84 -4.44
CA ARG A 225 -10.89 12.27 -3.72
C ARG A 225 -11.44 11.24 -2.73
N ILE A 226 -10.56 10.58 -1.97
CA ILE A 226 -10.94 9.75 -0.82
C ILE A 226 -10.96 10.65 0.43
N PHE A 227 -12.13 10.90 0.99
CA PHE A 227 -12.33 11.67 2.21
C PHE A 227 -12.30 10.78 3.45
N ASN A 228 -12.70 9.51 3.28
CA ASN A 228 -12.71 8.52 4.35
C ASN A 228 -11.96 7.26 3.91
N LEU A 229 -11.01 6.81 4.73
CA LEU A 229 -10.28 5.57 4.54
C LEU A 229 -10.58 4.62 5.69
N VAL A 230 -11.25 3.51 5.42
CA VAL A 230 -11.58 2.49 6.43
C VAL A 230 -10.59 1.32 6.30
N LEU A 231 -9.87 1.04 7.38
CA LEU A 231 -8.95 -0.07 7.49
C LEU A 231 -9.61 -1.17 8.33
N LEU A 232 -10.12 -2.22 7.70
CA LEU A 232 -10.75 -3.34 8.40
C LEU A 232 -9.70 -4.39 8.76
N GLU A 233 -9.46 -4.55 10.06
CA GLU A 233 -8.47 -5.48 10.63
C GLU A 233 -7.10 -5.41 9.93
N PRO A 234 -6.44 -4.25 9.91
CA PRO A 234 -5.21 -4.05 9.12
C PRO A 234 -4.02 -4.88 9.60
N GLY A 235 -4.12 -5.55 10.75
CA GLY A 235 -3.05 -6.33 11.36
C GLY A 235 -1.96 -5.46 11.97
N LYS A 236 -0.71 -5.96 11.96
CA LYS A 236 0.46 -5.27 12.53
C LYS A 236 1.48 -4.80 11.49
N SER A 237 1.23 -5.02 10.21
CA SER A 237 2.21 -4.69 9.17
C SER A 237 2.35 -3.18 9.01
N PHE A 238 3.51 -2.64 9.40
CA PHE A 238 3.85 -1.23 9.22
C PHE A 238 3.68 -0.78 7.76
N VAL A 239 4.28 -1.51 6.84
CA VAL A 239 4.22 -1.22 5.41
C VAL A 239 2.77 -1.14 4.93
N ARG A 240 1.96 -2.16 5.25
CA ARG A 240 0.54 -2.20 4.86
C ARG A 240 -0.23 -0.98 5.38
N VAL A 241 -0.10 -0.68 6.66
CA VAL A 241 -0.85 0.42 7.30
C VAL A 241 -0.42 1.76 6.73
N ILE A 242 0.87 2.06 6.71
CA ILE A 242 1.38 3.35 6.26
C ILE A 242 1.18 3.56 4.76
N GLN A 243 1.38 2.55 3.93
CA GLN A 243 1.10 2.66 2.49
C GLN A 243 -0.40 2.85 2.22
N SER A 244 -1.28 2.18 2.97
CA SER A 244 -2.73 2.39 2.85
C SER A 244 -3.12 3.82 3.22
N ILE A 245 -2.58 4.35 4.32
CA ILE A 245 -2.80 5.75 4.72
C ILE A 245 -2.26 6.69 3.65
N GLY A 246 -1.06 6.45 3.14
CA GLY A 246 -0.45 7.24 2.07
C GLY A 246 -1.31 7.37 0.81
N ARG A 247 -2.16 6.38 0.51
CA ARG A 247 -3.14 6.47 -0.59
C ARG A 247 -4.31 7.39 -0.25
N GLY A 248 -4.74 7.41 1.01
CA GLY A 248 -5.83 8.27 1.49
C GLY A 248 -5.44 9.74 1.63
N VAL A 249 -4.20 10.05 2.01
CA VAL A 249 -3.76 11.44 2.29
C VAL A 249 -3.39 12.25 1.04
N ARG A 250 -3.66 11.77 -0.16
CA ARG A 250 -3.49 12.55 -1.40
C ARG A 250 -4.41 13.76 -1.40
N ILE A 251 -3.90 14.89 -1.89
CA ILE A 251 -4.68 16.12 -2.03
C ILE A 251 -5.55 16.06 -3.28
N ALA A 252 -6.75 16.66 -3.19
CA ALA A 252 -7.59 16.99 -4.32
C ALA A 252 -8.02 18.46 -4.19
N LYS A 253 -8.60 19.06 -5.25
CA LYS A 253 -8.99 20.48 -5.26
C LYS A 253 -9.96 20.85 -4.14
N ASP A 254 -10.80 19.91 -3.75
CA ASP A 254 -11.84 20.04 -2.73
C ASP A 254 -11.54 19.25 -1.44
N LYS A 255 -10.26 18.81 -1.26
CA LYS A 255 -9.88 17.95 -0.15
C LYS A 255 -8.49 18.29 0.36
N ASP A 256 -8.42 18.72 1.59
CA ASP A 256 -7.20 18.98 2.38
C ASP A 256 -7.12 18.13 3.65
N PHE A 257 -8.15 17.33 3.92
CA PHE A 257 -8.24 16.47 5.10
C PHE A 257 -8.81 15.08 4.76
N VAL A 258 -8.40 14.05 5.52
CA VAL A 258 -8.93 12.68 5.42
C VAL A 258 -9.19 12.11 6.81
N GLN A 259 -10.34 11.48 6.98
CA GLN A 259 -10.64 10.66 8.15
C GLN A 259 -10.18 9.23 7.89
N ILE A 260 -9.38 8.68 8.80
CA ILE A 260 -8.93 7.30 8.75
C ILE A 260 -9.64 6.53 9.87
N TRP A 261 -10.25 5.42 9.55
CA TRP A 261 -11.02 4.58 10.46
C TRP A 261 -10.31 3.24 10.62
N ASP A 262 -9.59 3.05 11.72
CA ASP A 262 -8.89 1.81 12.05
C ASP A 262 -9.83 0.91 12.86
N VAL A 263 -10.54 0.02 12.17
CA VAL A 263 -11.51 -0.90 12.78
C VAL A 263 -10.82 -2.16 13.27
N THR A 264 -10.89 -2.40 14.57
CA THR A 264 -10.24 -3.52 15.25
C THR A 264 -11.11 -4.02 16.42
N SER A 265 -10.65 -5.01 17.18
CA SER A 265 -11.38 -5.58 18.29
C SER A 265 -10.61 -5.52 19.62
N ARG A 266 -11.25 -5.99 20.71
CA ARG A 266 -10.60 -6.19 22.03
C ARG A 266 -10.03 -7.60 22.17
N CYS A 267 -10.08 -8.44 21.13
CA CYS A 267 -9.42 -9.75 21.11
C CYS A 267 -7.91 -9.65 21.29
N LYS A 268 -7.29 -10.74 21.71
CA LYS A 268 -5.89 -10.80 22.11
C LYS A 268 -4.91 -10.31 21.04
N PHE A 269 -5.02 -10.82 19.81
CA PHE A 269 -4.11 -10.46 18.72
C PHE A 269 -4.42 -9.06 18.19
N SER A 270 -5.68 -8.68 18.06
CA SER A 270 -6.10 -7.33 17.65
C SER A 270 -5.55 -6.27 18.59
N ARG A 271 -5.59 -6.46 19.91
CA ARG A 271 -4.97 -5.53 20.88
C ARG A 271 -3.47 -5.42 20.72
N ARG A 272 -2.77 -6.55 20.51
CA ARG A 272 -1.31 -6.54 20.26
C ARG A 272 -0.97 -5.79 18.97
N HIS A 273 -1.73 -6.05 17.92
CA HIS A 273 -1.54 -5.38 16.64
C HIS A 273 -1.84 -3.87 16.71
N LEU A 274 -2.89 -3.49 17.43
CA LEU A 274 -3.18 -2.07 17.69
C LEU A 274 -2.03 -1.39 18.46
N THR A 275 -1.42 -2.07 19.42
CA THR A 275 -0.26 -1.52 20.15
C THR A 275 0.89 -1.21 19.19
N GLU A 276 1.16 -2.06 18.21
CA GLU A 276 2.18 -1.77 17.18
C GLU A 276 1.75 -0.62 16.25
N ARG A 277 0.48 -0.60 15.79
CA ARG A 277 -0.01 0.48 14.93
C ARG A 277 0.04 1.85 15.60
N LYS A 278 -0.24 1.92 16.92
CA LYS A 278 -0.10 3.18 17.69
C LYS A 278 1.32 3.73 17.67
N LYS A 279 2.34 2.87 17.64
CA LYS A 279 3.73 3.33 17.46
C LYS A 279 3.91 3.97 16.09
N TYR A 280 3.34 3.37 15.04
CA TYR A 280 3.42 3.89 13.68
C TYR A 280 2.71 5.24 13.54
N TYR A 281 1.52 5.40 14.15
CA TYR A 281 0.80 6.68 14.14
C TYR A 281 1.60 7.78 14.84
N LYS A 282 2.22 7.45 15.98
CA LYS A 282 3.11 8.40 16.70
C LYS A 282 4.36 8.76 15.90
N GLU A 283 5.02 7.79 15.28
CA GLU A 283 6.21 8.02 14.46
C GLU A 283 5.91 8.88 13.22
N ALA A 284 4.73 8.71 12.63
CA ALA A 284 4.27 9.48 11.48
C ALA A 284 3.62 10.82 11.88
N GLU A 285 3.54 11.10 13.19
CA GLU A 285 2.84 12.26 13.77
C GLU A 285 1.36 12.37 13.32
N TYR A 286 0.71 11.22 13.08
CA TYR A 286 -0.73 11.19 12.81
C TYR A 286 -1.51 11.28 14.12
N PRO A 287 -2.35 12.32 14.31
CA PRO A 287 -3.21 12.38 15.48
C PRO A 287 -4.23 11.23 15.47
N PHE A 288 -4.47 10.62 16.63
CA PHE A 288 -5.43 9.53 16.72
C PHE A 288 -6.22 9.54 18.03
N THR A 289 -7.46 9.06 17.94
CA THR A 289 -8.37 8.77 19.05
C THR A 289 -8.70 7.29 19.11
N ILE A 290 -9.19 6.79 20.25
CA ILE A 290 -9.61 5.40 20.42
C ILE A 290 -11.00 5.38 21.02
N ASP A 291 -11.96 4.91 20.24
CA ASP A 291 -13.33 4.72 20.66
C ASP A 291 -13.62 3.24 20.88
N LYS A 292 -14.03 2.91 22.09
CA LYS A 292 -14.47 1.56 22.47
C LYS A 292 -15.98 1.48 22.29
N VAL A 293 -16.39 0.67 21.34
CA VAL A 293 -17.81 0.56 20.96
C VAL A 293 -18.40 -0.79 21.36
N ASN A 294 -19.66 -0.73 21.77
CA ASN A 294 -20.52 -1.89 21.99
C ASN A 294 -21.72 -1.72 21.06
N TYR A 295 -22.14 -2.76 20.33
CA TYR A 295 -23.21 -2.73 19.33
C TYR A 295 -24.17 -3.91 19.52
#